data_843f86c97ee484aa65fd0501d9b50cc4
#
_entry.id   843f86c97ee484aa65fd0501d9b50cc4
#
_cell.length_a   1.000
_cell.length_b   1.000
_cell.length_c   1.000
_cell.angle_alpha   90.00
_cell.angle_beta   90.00
_cell.angle_gamma   90.00
#
_symmetry.space_group_name_H-M   'P 1'
#
loop_
_entity.id
_entity.type
_entity.pdbx_description
1 polymer ?
#
loop_
_entity_poly.entity_id
_entity_poly.type
_entity_poly.pdbx_seq_one_letter_code
_entity_poly.pdbx_strand_id
1 'polypeptide(L)'
;MSAVSLALAGCSEDVMDRINQDTSHTNSVDGKFILADLITSTAFSNVSGDFNTYSSSYVEYEVGIENQLYNAEIRLNEPSASSTFENTWGNVYTSLKNARVIIGQCQEGKRDEGYLVTRGIAEVMEAYNGALLADIFGDTPYSEASLLDENGSPVNMNPKIDKQEEIYVSIMASLDKAIEDLNQSDRSPVGTYDYLYNGDAEKWIKFAYGLKARYTMRLINRSTDKQADLNKVLDYVSKSFTSADDEAAYAVYDANNINPFFGYFDSRAGFANSQSLTDKLIERKDPRLERVMLSPTTADKKRVQVTGSADKNLVPAPNGTPEQNMQKYGVSAFVYSNTAPTMLMSYHELKFLQAEALCRLNRTSDAEKALKEAVAAGIANAERSVSSAITYMGSKMVVNSEKMTEETANTYFDNQVKPLFAVNPLKETMIQKYLALWGASGEATETFNDIRRMKGLGENFVTLANTKKFPLRMPYGNSDVVSNPEVKAAYGLSLIHI
;
A
#
# COMPACT_ATOMS: atom_id res chain seq x y z
N MET A 1 62.50 39.59 -38.72
CA MET A 1 61.59 38.42 -38.48
C MET A 1 61.09 38.53 -37.05
N SER A 2 59.89 39.04 -36.85
CA SER A 2 59.25 39.09 -35.51
C SER A 2 58.46 37.86 -35.28
N ALA A 3 58.77 37.11 -34.21
CA ALA A 3 58.02 35.97 -33.76
C ALA A 3 56.78 36.42 -32.94
N VAL A 4 55.60 36.15 -33.44
CA VAL A 4 54.33 36.35 -32.70
C VAL A 4 54.07 35.12 -31.84
N SER A 5 54.17 35.28 -30.54
CA SER A 5 53.76 34.21 -29.54
C SER A 5 52.25 34.24 -29.40
N LEU A 6 51.56 33.24 -29.93
CA LEU A 6 50.16 32.99 -29.58
C LEU A 6 50.11 32.42 -28.15
N ALA A 7 49.58 33.20 -27.24
CA ALA A 7 49.19 32.70 -25.91
C ALA A 7 47.86 31.93 -26.07
N LEU A 8 47.91 30.61 -25.94
CA LEU A 8 46.74 29.77 -25.75
C LEU A 8 46.22 30.01 -24.31
N ALA A 9 45.24 30.87 -24.20
CA ALA A 9 44.43 30.93 -22.96
C ALA A 9 43.54 29.69 -22.92
N GLY A 10 44.03 28.64 -22.29
CA GLY A 10 43.20 27.52 -21.89
C GLY A 10 42.16 28.01 -20.86
N CYS A 11 40.89 27.74 -21.07
CA CYS A 11 39.90 27.98 -20.05
C CYS A 11 40.33 27.18 -18.79
N SER A 12 40.44 27.88 -17.65
CA SER A 12 40.76 27.21 -16.38
C SER A 12 39.61 26.25 -16.01
N GLU A 13 39.94 25.16 -15.34
CA GLU A 13 38.93 24.20 -14.82
C GLU A 13 37.83 24.92 -14.06
N ASP A 14 38.13 25.96 -13.28
CA ASP A 14 37.16 26.81 -12.56
C ASP A 14 36.11 27.48 -13.47
N VAL A 15 36.46 27.81 -14.73
CA VAL A 15 35.52 28.42 -15.70
C VAL A 15 34.62 27.32 -16.29
N MET A 16 35.18 26.15 -16.56
CA MET A 16 34.40 25.00 -17.05
C MET A 16 33.48 24.49 -15.97
N ASP A 17 33.89 24.43 -14.71
CA ASP A 17 33.07 24.05 -13.58
C ASP A 17 31.91 25.01 -13.32
N ARG A 18 32.13 26.34 -13.52
CA ARG A 18 31.05 27.34 -13.46
C ARG A 18 30.06 27.25 -14.62
N ILE A 19 30.50 26.86 -15.80
CA ILE A 19 29.63 26.68 -16.98
C ILE A 19 28.82 25.39 -16.84
N ASN A 20 29.37 24.37 -16.20
CA ASN A 20 28.70 23.10 -15.93
C ASN A 20 27.82 23.14 -14.69
N GLN A 21 27.86 24.20 -13.87
CA GLN A 21 26.87 24.39 -12.83
C GLN A 21 25.52 24.72 -13.45
N ASP A 22 24.58 23.80 -13.39
CA ASP A 22 23.22 24.04 -13.80
C ASP A 22 22.55 25.05 -12.84
N THR A 23 22.59 26.30 -13.22
CA THR A 23 22.03 27.45 -12.48
C THR A 23 20.50 27.44 -12.49
N SER A 24 19.87 26.54 -13.24
CA SER A 24 18.42 26.37 -13.32
C SER A 24 17.87 25.37 -12.28
N HIS A 25 18.76 24.59 -11.68
CA HIS A 25 18.40 23.67 -10.58
C HIS A 25 18.92 24.22 -9.25
N THR A 26 18.02 24.38 -8.27
CA THR A 26 18.38 24.72 -6.91
C THR A 26 19.15 23.54 -6.29
N ASN A 27 20.42 23.76 -5.93
CA ASN A 27 21.29 22.78 -5.28
C ASN A 27 20.80 22.37 -3.87
N SER A 28 19.70 22.95 -3.38
CA SER A 28 19.16 22.71 -2.05
C SER A 28 17.69 23.15 -1.99
N VAL A 29 16.80 22.17 -1.86
CA VAL A 29 15.34 22.37 -1.68
C VAL A 29 15.01 22.16 -0.21
N ASP A 30 14.13 23.00 0.36
CA ASP A 30 13.64 22.86 1.73
C ASP A 30 12.96 21.48 1.91
N GLY A 31 13.28 20.79 3.01
CA GLY A 31 12.79 19.42 3.29
C GLY A 31 11.26 19.29 3.22
N LYS A 32 10.51 20.33 3.54
CA LYS A 32 9.03 20.30 3.45
C LYS A 32 8.52 20.14 2.00
N PHE A 33 9.22 20.68 0.99
CA PHE A 33 8.85 20.48 -0.42
C PHE A 33 9.14 19.05 -0.87
N ILE A 34 10.29 18.50 -0.42
CA ILE A 34 10.63 17.09 -0.66
C ILE A 34 9.62 16.18 0.03
N LEU A 35 9.14 16.57 1.22
CA LEU A 35 8.14 15.82 1.98
C LEU A 35 6.81 15.72 1.23
N ALA A 36 6.35 16.79 0.60
CA ALA A 36 5.13 16.77 -0.22
C ALA A 36 5.22 15.74 -1.36
N ASP A 37 6.36 15.70 -2.06
CA ASP A 37 6.64 14.70 -3.09
C ASP A 37 6.74 13.28 -2.50
N LEU A 38 7.43 13.12 -1.40
CA LEU A 38 7.57 11.82 -0.71
C LEU A 38 6.21 11.22 -0.31
N ILE A 39 5.33 12.01 0.28
CA ILE A 39 3.98 11.58 0.67
C ILE A 39 3.17 11.22 -0.57
N THR A 40 3.18 12.10 -1.59
CA THR A 40 2.44 11.88 -2.83
C THR A 40 2.93 10.64 -3.57
N SER A 41 4.23 10.50 -3.77
CA SER A 41 4.83 9.36 -4.48
C SER A 41 4.58 8.04 -3.73
N THR A 42 4.64 8.06 -2.39
CA THR A 42 4.32 6.88 -1.58
C THR A 42 2.86 6.47 -1.76
N ALA A 43 1.91 7.40 -1.62
CA ALA A 43 0.49 7.11 -1.77
C ALA A 43 0.14 6.66 -3.19
N PHE A 44 0.59 7.41 -4.18
CA PHE A 44 0.20 7.27 -5.58
C PHE A 44 0.89 6.08 -6.26
N SER A 45 2.23 5.98 -6.12
CA SER A 45 3.04 5.00 -6.85
C SER A 45 3.31 3.72 -6.07
N ASN A 46 3.52 3.81 -4.75
CA ASN A 46 3.98 2.67 -3.96
C ASN A 46 2.80 1.93 -3.30
N VAL A 47 1.78 2.64 -2.79
CA VAL A 47 0.60 2.03 -2.16
C VAL A 47 -0.45 1.66 -3.20
N SER A 48 -0.89 2.61 -4.04
CA SER A 48 -1.94 2.40 -5.05
C SER A 48 -1.40 2.07 -6.45
N GLY A 49 -0.08 1.91 -6.63
CA GLY A 49 0.57 1.66 -7.91
C GLY A 49 0.48 0.21 -8.41
N ASP A 50 1.45 -0.15 -9.25
CA ASP A 50 1.46 -1.43 -9.97
C ASP A 50 1.32 -2.63 -9.04
N PHE A 51 2.04 -2.65 -7.90
CA PHE A 51 2.00 -3.81 -7.01
C PHE A 51 0.61 -4.02 -6.39
N ASN A 52 -0.09 -2.95 -5.98
CA ASN A 52 -1.46 -3.07 -5.49
C ASN A 52 -2.41 -3.60 -6.57
N THR A 53 -2.25 -3.12 -7.81
CA THR A 53 -3.04 -3.55 -8.96
C THR A 53 -2.88 -5.05 -9.23
N TYR A 54 -1.65 -5.55 -9.24
CA TYR A 54 -1.37 -6.98 -9.37
C TYR A 54 -1.81 -7.79 -8.15
N SER A 55 -1.61 -7.25 -6.95
CA SER A 55 -2.07 -7.88 -5.70
C SER A 55 -3.58 -8.08 -5.69
N SER A 56 -4.37 -7.14 -6.22
CA SER A 56 -5.82 -7.29 -6.36
C SER A 56 -6.22 -8.55 -7.14
N SER A 57 -5.46 -8.92 -8.17
CA SER A 57 -5.66 -10.18 -8.91
C SER A 57 -5.13 -11.39 -8.10
N TYR A 58 -3.94 -11.29 -7.51
CA TYR A 58 -3.36 -12.42 -6.77
C TYR A 58 -4.20 -12.82 -5.54
N VAL A 59 -4.80 -11.86 -4.86
CA VAL A 59 -5.66 -12.11 -3.68
C VAL A 59 -7.14 -12.31 -4.05
N GLU A 60 -7.46 -12.30 -5.35
CA GLU A 60 -8.80 -12.54 -5.90
C GLU A 60 -9.84 -11.49 -5.51
N TYR A 61 -9.42 -10.22 -5.36
CA TYR A 61 -10.35 -9.09 -5.26
C TYR A 61 -10.96 -8.74 -6.60
N GLU A 62 -10.11 -8.64 -7.61
CA GLU A 62 -10.50 -8.45 -9.00
C GLU A 62 -9.86 -9.55 -9.86
N VAL A 63 -10.45 -9.85 -10.99
CA VAL A 63 -9.90 -10.80 -11.97
C VAL A 63 -9.27 -10.01 -13.11
N GLY A 64 -8.00 -10.27 -13.41
CA GLY A 64 -7.34 -9.72 -14.57
C GLY A 64 -7.84 -10.38 -15.87
N ILE A 65 -8.41 -9.57 -16.78
CA ILE A 65 -9.03 -10.06 -18.03
C ILE A 65 -8.39 -9.49 -19.30
N GLU A 66 -7.33 -8.69 -19.18
CA GLU A 66 -6.61 -8.08 -20.30
C GLU A 66 -5.10 -8.03 -20.08
N ASN A 67 -4.35 -8.24 -21.13
CA ASN A 67 -2.91 -8.03 -21.24
C ASN A 67 -2.10 -8.57 -20.04
N GLN A 68 -1.32 -7.72 -19.37
CA GLN A 68 -0.45 -8.10 -18.27
C GLN A 68 -1.22 -8.63 -17.06
N LEU A 69 -2.39 -8.06 -16.75
CA LEU A 69 -3.22 -8.55 -15.64
C LEU A 69 -3.83 -9.92 -15.93
N TYR A 70 -4.21 -10.17 -17.19
CA TYR A 70 -4.65 -11.50 -17.59
C TYR A 70 -3.51 -12.53 -17.40
N ASN A 71 -2.29 -12.18 -17.80
CA ASN A 71 -1.12 -13.06 -17.61
C ASN A 71 -0.85 -13.32 -16.12
N ALA A 72 -1.01 -12.31 -15.28
CA ALA A 72 -0.91 -12.45 -13.82
C ALA A 72 -2.02 -13.33 -13.24
N GLU A 73 -3.27 -13.14 -13.68
CA GLU A 73 -4.42 -13.92 -13.24
C GLU A 73 -4.29 -15.40 -13.59
N ILE A 74 -3.95 -15.70 -14.84
CA ILE A 74 -3.76 -17.09 -15.28
C ILE A 74 -2.39 -17.65 -14.83
N ARG A 75 -1.56 -16.81 -14.18
CA ARG A 75 -0.19 -17.17 -13.76
C ARG A 75 0.60 -17.88 -14.85
N LEU A 76 0.49 -17.34 -16.06
CA LEU A 76 1.13 -17.89 -17.26
C LEU A 76 2.65 -17.89 -17.12
N ASN A 77 3.16 -16.76 -16.68
CA ASN A 77 4.53 -16.58 -16.26
C ASN A 77 4.47 -16.14 -14.80
N GLU A 78 5.00 -16.94 -13.89
CA GLU A 78 5.26 -16.48 -12.52
C GLU A 78 5.96 -15.12 -12.62
N PRO A 79 5.83 -14.20 -11.65
CA PRO A 79 6.59 -12.95 -11.65
C PRO A 79 8.07 -13.22 -11.44
N SER A 80 8.68 -13.91 -12.41
CA SER A 80 10.07 -14.37 -12.42
C SER A 80 10.97 -13.45 -13.21
N ALA A 81 10.40 -12.60 -14.08
CA ALA A 81 11.16 -11.64 -14.86
C ALA A 81 11.44 -10.37 -14.05
N SER A 82 12.70 -9.97 -13.97
CA SER A 82 13.11 -8.76 -13.23
C SER A 82 12.45 -7.47 -13.73
N SER A 83 11.89 -7.46 -14.94
CA SER A 83 11.14 -6.32 -15.49
C SER A 83 9.70 -6.21 -15.01
N THR A 84 9.11 -7.25 -14.40
CA THR A 84 7.68 -7.29 -14.06
C THR A 84 7.27 -6.19 -13.05
N PHE A 85 8.11 -5.96 -12.04
CA PHE A 85 7.89 -4.95 -10.99
C PHE A 85 8.98 -3.89 -10.96
N GLU A 86 9.57 -3.56 -12.11
CA GLU A 86 10.62 -2.54 -12.22
C GLU A 86 10.16 -1.18 -11.71
N ASN A 87 8.95 -0.75 -12.08
CA ASN A 87 8.40 0.52 -11.61
C ASN A 87 8.24 0.54 -10.08
N THR A 88 7.70 -0.54 -9.50
CA THR A 88 7.55 -0.66 -8.04
C THR A 88 8.89 -0.55 -7.33
N TRP A 89 9.90 -1.27 -7.84
CA TRP A 89 11.27 -1.22 -7.31
C TRP A 89 11.82 0.19 -7.33
N GLY A 90 11.86 0.83 -8.50
CA GLY A 90 12.42 2.17 -8.69
C GLY A 90 11.69 3.25 -7.89
N ASN A 91 10.36 3.19 -7.84
CA ASN A 91 9.54 4.16 -7.12
C ASN A 91 9.78 4.10 -5.61
N VAL A 92 9.84 2.88 -5.02
CA VAL A 92 10.09 2.72 -3.58
C VAL A 92 11.48 3.20 -3.20
N TYR A 93 12.52 2.90 -4.00
CA TYR A 93 13.87 3.44 -3.75
C TYR A 93 13.96 4.95 -3.93
N THR A 94 13.21 5.53 -4.86
CA THR A 94 13.11 6.99 -5.00
C THR A 94 12.50 7.62 -3.75
N SER A 95 11.42 7.04 -3.22
CA SER A 95 10.81 7.49 -1.97
C SER A 95 11.74 7.33 -0.78
N LEU A 96 12.46 6.21 -0.68
CA LEU A 96 13.47 5.98 0.36
C LEU A 96 14.59 7.03 0.30
N LYS A 97 15.08 7.35 -0.91
CA LYS A 97 16.07 8.42 -1.11
C LYS A 97 15.53 9.77 -0.62
N ASN A 98 14.33 10.15 -0.99
CA ASN A 98 13.73 11.41 -0.58
C ASN A 98 13.58 11.51 0.95
N ALA A 99 13.13 10.43 1.62
CA ALA A 99 13.08 10.40 3.07
C ALA A 99 14.46 10.63 3.70
N ARG A 100 15.50 9.92 3.22
CA ARG A 100 16.87 10.00 3.73
C ARG A 100 17.51 11.37 3.48
N VAL A 101 17.19 12.03 2.36
CA VAL A 101 17.63 13.41 2.08
C VAL A 101 17.06 14.36 3.14
N ILE A 102 15.75 14.28 3.44
CA ILE A 102 15.13 15.12 4.48
C ILE A 102 15.78 14.87 5.84
N ILE A 103 15.91 13.60 6.24
CA ILE A 103 16.52 13.21 7.52
C ILE A 103 17.95 13.76 7.62
N GLY A 104 18.74 13.65 6.55
CA GLY A 104 20.11 14.18 6.48
C GLY A 104 20.17 15.71 6.57
N GLN A 105 19.25 16.43 5.92
CA GLN A 105 19.18 17.89 5.99
C GLN A 105 18.80 18.42 7.37
N CYS A 106 18.07 17.65 8.18
CA CYS A 106 17.65 18.02 9.52
C CYS A 106 18.70 17.71 10.62
N GLN A 107 19.87 17.15 10.27
CA GLN A 107 20.97 16.89 11.22
C GLN A 107 21.62 18.20 11.69
N GLU A 108 22.34 18.13 12.85
CA GLU A 108 23.11 19.24 13.40
C GLU A 108 24.10 19.79 12.38
N GLY A 109 24.16 21.12 12.26
CA GLY A 109 25.03 21.82 11.30
C GLY A 109 24.56 21.75 9.84
N LYS A 110 23.43 21.11 9.54
CA LYS A 110 22.87 21.05 8.20
C LYS A 110 21.75 22.10 8.01
N ARG A 111 21.29 22.22 6.79
CA ARG A 111 20.36 23.27 6.33
C ARG A 111 19.09 23.39 7.16
N ASP A 112 18.43 22.28 7.42
CA ASP A 112 17.13 22.21 8.07
C ASP A 112 17.25 21.78 9.54
N GLU A 113 18.40 22.06 10.18
CA GLU A 113 18.60 21.85 11.61
C GLU A 113 17.46 22.47 12.42
N GLY A 114 16.92 21.72 13.39
CA GLY A 114 15.82 22.14 14.24
C GLY A 114 14.41 21.94 13.65
N TYR A 115 14.31 21.26 12.50
CA TYR A 115 13.02 20.78 11.95
C TYR A 115 12.77 19.33 12.37
N LEU A 116 12.46 19.14 13.65
CA LEU A 116 12.35 17.80 14.25
C LEU A 116 11.06 17.10 13.85
N VAL A 117 9.93 17.82 13.77
CA VAL A 117 8.66 17.26 13.29
C VAL A 117 8.78 16.83 11.82
N THR A 118 9.38 17.67 10.97
CA THR A 118 9.65 17.33 9.56
C THR A 118 10.52 16.08 9.44
N ARG A 119 11.56 15.96 10.30
CA ARG A 119 12.42 14.78 10.36
C ARG A 119 11.65 13.55 10.79
N GLY A 120 10.86 13.64 11.87
CA GLY A 120 10.03 12.55 12.37
C GLY A 120 9.04 12.04 11.33
N ILE A 121 8.40 12.93 10.55
CA ILE A 121 7.55 12.55 9.42
C ILE A 121 8.36 11.77 8.37
N ALA A 122 9.54 12.26 8.01
CA ALA A 122 10.40 11.58 7.05
C ALA A 122 10.88 10.20 7.53
N GLU A 123 11.14 10.05 8.83
CA GLU A 123 11.50 8.75 9.47
C GLU A 123 10.32 7.76 9.44
N VAL A 124 9.08 8.21 9.67
CA VAL A 124 7.88 7.37 9.47
C VAL A 124 7.78 6.91 8.01
N MET A 125 8.01 7.81 7.06
CA MET A 125 7.93 7.48 5.63
C MET A 125 9.10 6.61 5.16
N GLU A 126 10.31 6.76 5.73
CA GLU A 126 11.43 5.84 5.53
C GLU A 126 11.07 4.43 5.99
N ALA A 127 10.53 4.30 7.22
CA ALA A 127 10.09 3.03 7.77
C ALA A 127 8.99 2.38 6.92
N TYR A 128 8.03 3.16 6.45
CA TYR A 128 6.94 2.68 5.59
C TYR A 128 7.47 2.12 4.26
N ASN A 129 8.30 2.88 3.54
CA ASN A 129 8.86 2.47 2.25
C ASN A 129 9.88 1.33 2.41
N GLY A 130 10.66 1.32 3.49
CA GLY A 130 11.53 0.19 3.85
C GLY A 130 10.77 -1.10 4.08
N ALA A 131 9.60 -1.03 4.73
CA ALA A 131 8.73 -2.19 4.92
C ALA A 131 8.13 -2.69 3.61
N LEU A 132 7.77 -1.81 2.67
CA LEU A 132 7.33 -2.22 1.34
C LEU A 132 8.42 -3.01 0.60
N LEU A 133 9.69 -2.56 0.64
CA LEU A 133 10.81 -3.30 0.07
C LEU A 133 10.92 -4.70 0.68
N ALA A 134 10.97 -4.78 2.01
CA ALA A 134 11.09 -6.04 2.72
C ALA A 134 9.90 -6.98 2.47
N ASP A 135 8.68 -6.44 2.40
CA ASP A 135 7.46 -7.23 2.17
C ASP A 135 7.36 -7.75 0.74
N ILE A 136 7.68 -6.93 -0.24
CA ILE A 136 7.49 -7.28 -1.66
C ILE A 136 8.65 -8.14 -2.17
N PHE A 137 9.88 -7.78 -1.81
CA PHE A 137 11.09 -8.36 -2.40
C PHE A 137 11.91 -9.23 -1.44
N GLY A 138 11.67 -9.18 -0.14
CA GLY A 138 12.41 -9.94 0.86
C GLY A 138 13.74 -9.30 1.24
N ASP A 139 14.85 -10.06 1.15
CA ASP A 139 16.21 -9.53 1.33
C ASP A 139 16.52 -8.54 0.21
N THR A 140 16.87 -7.29 0.53
CA THR A 140 17.10 -6.22 -0.48
C THR A 140 18.20 -5.27 -0.03
N PRO A 141 18.80 -4.48 -0.93
CA PRO A 141 19.64 -3.35 -0.52
C PRO A 141 18.83 -2.37 0.34
N TYR A 142 19.28 -2.07 1.55
CA TYR A 142 18.59 -1.13 2.44
C TYR A 142 19.55 -0.23 3.21
N SER A 143 20.44 -0.79 4.04
CA SER A 143 21.27 -0.01 4.97
C SER A 143 22.22 0.96 4.26
N GLU A 144 22.73 0.59 3.09
CA GLU A 144 23.65 1.39 2.27
C GLU A 144 22.98 2.03 1.06
N ALA A 145 21.74 1.66 0.75
CA ALA A 145 21.03 2.15 -0.42
C ALA A 145 20.52 3.57 -0.24
N SER A 146 20.37 4.31 -1.36
CA SER A 146 19.74 5.65 -1.37
C SER A 146 20.37 6.68 -0.42
N LEU A 147 21.63 6.51 -0.05
CA LEU A 147 22.41 7.48 0.71
C LEU A 147 23.18 8.39 -0.25
N LEU A 148 23.13 9.70 0.00
CA LEU A 148 23.82 10.71 -0.81
C LEU A 148 24.93 11.36 0.02
N ASP A 149 26.02 11.70 -0.66
CA ASP A 149 27.09 12.53 -0.10
C ASP A 149 26.71 14.04 -0.10
N GLU A 150 27.63 14.90 0.31
CA GLU A 150 27.41 16.35 0.37
C GLU A 150 27.20 17.01 -1.02
N ASN A 151 27.61 16.33 -2.08
CA ASN A 151 27.43 16.78 -3.46
C ASN A 151 26.16 16.23 -4.12
N GLY A 152 25.37 15.43 -3.38
CA GLY A 152 24.16 14.76 -3.89
C GLY A 152 24.46 13.51 -4.72
N SER A 153 25.69 12.98 -4.70
CA SER A 153 26.07 11.75 -5.38
C SER A 153 25.81 10.53 -4.47
N PRO A 154 25.48 9.36 -5.04
CA PRO A 154 25.31 8.14 -4.24
C PRO A 154 26.61 7.78 -3.49
N VAL A 155 26.50 7.55 -2.18
CA VAL A 155 27.62 7.11 -1.34
C VAL A 155 28.12 5.73 -1.76
N ASN A 156 27.21 4.84 -2.13
CA ASN A 156 27.54 3.50 -2.63
C ASN A 156 26.70 3.17 -3.87
N MET A 157 27.38 2.91 -4.98
CA MET A 157 26.75 2.53 -6.25
C MET A 157 26.32 1.06 -6.30
N ASN A 158 26.87 0.24 -5.42
CA ASN A 158 26.60 -1.21 -5.34
C ASN A 158 26.28 -1.61 -3.90
N PRO A 159 25.17 -1.11 -3.32
CA PRO A 159 24.80 -1.43 -1.96
C PRO A 159 24.58 -2.94 -1.77
N LYS A 160 25.03 -3.47 -0.64
CA LYS A 160 24.85 -4.87 -0.28
C LYS A 160 23.38 -5.24 -0.08
N ILE A 161 23.08 -6.52 -0.17
CA ILE A 161 21.79 -7.08 0.24
C ILE A 161 21.75 -7.20 1.77
N ASP A 162 20.78 -6.55 2.40
CA ASP A 162 20.46 -6.74 3.82
C ASP A 162 19.38 -7.82 3.96
N LYS A 163 19.43 -8.55 5.08
CA LYS A 163 18.42 -9.53 5.41
C LYS A 163 17.08 -8.87 5.75
N GLN A 164 15.98 -9.45 5.33
CA GLN A 164 14.64 -8.94 5.64
C GLN A 164 14.46 -8.66 7.14
N GLU A 165 14.97 -9.54 8.00
CA GLU A 165 14.89 -9.37 9.46
C GLU A 165 15.69 -8.16 9.97
N GLU A 166 16.86 -7.86 9.37
CA GLU A 166 17.69 -6.69 9.70
C GLU A 166 17.01 -5.39 9.24
N ILE A 167 16.35 -5.43 8.09
CA ILE A 167 15.56 -4.30 7.59
C ILE A 167 14.42 -4.00 8.57
N TYR A 168 13.70 -5.00 9.07
CA TYR A 168 12.64 -4.79 10.05
C TYR A 168 13.15 -4.27 11.40
N VAL A 169 14.33 -4.67 11.84
CA VAL A 169 14.97 -4.08 13.03
C VAL A 169 15.21 -2.59 12.82
N SER A 170 15.74 -2.20 11.64
CA SER A 170 15.96 -0.79 11.29
C SER A 170 14.65 -0.01 11.20
N ILE A 171 13.60 -0.58 10.59
CA ILE A 171 12.27 0.02 10.49
C ILE A 171 11.70 0.35 11.88
N MET A 172 11.76 -0.62 12.80
CA MET A 172 11.25 -0.40 14.16
C MET A 172 12.03 0.68 14.91
N ALA A 173 13.35 0.74 14.71
CA ALA A 173 14.20 1.80 15.28
C ALA A 173 13.88 3.18 14.66
N SER A 174 13.66 3.27 13.35
CA SER A 174 13.23 4.51 12.68
C SER A 174 11.89 5.00 13.23
N LEU A 175 10.92 4.11 13.47
CA LEU A 175 9.63 4.49 14.08
C LEU A 175 9.78 4.97 15.53
N ASP A 176 10.69 4.38 16.33
CA ASP A 176 10.96 4.86 17.68
C ASP A 176 11.58 6.26 17.65
N LYS A 177 12.55 6.48 16.76
CA LYS A 177 13.17 7.78 16.56
C LYS A 177 12.17 8.84 16.06
N ALA A 178 11.32 8.46 15.12
CA ALA A 178 10.24 9.31 14.62
C ALA A 178 9.31 9.80 15.75
N ILE A 179 8.91 8.88 16.66
CA ILE A 179 8.07 9.24 17.81
C ILE A 179 8.79 10.22 18.76
N GLU A 180 10.10 10.05 18.97
CA GLU A 180 10.90 11.00 19.76
C GLU A 180 10.89 12.40 19.12
N ASP A 181 11.14 12.48 17.82
CA ASP A 181 11.23 13.74 17.09
C ASP A 181 9.86 14.43 16.95
N LEU A 182 8.80 13.67 16.70
CA LEU A 182 7.42 14.19 16.61
C LEU A 182 6.89 14.75 17.95
N ASN A 183 7.48 14.40 19.09
CA ASN A 183 7.18 15.00 20.38
C ASN A 183 7.90 16.34 20.60
N GLN A 184 8.67 16.82 19.63
CA GLN A 184 9.35 18.11 19.66
C GLN A 184 8.56 19.16 18.85
N SER A 185 9.21 20.26 18.50
CA SER A 185 8.63 21.31 17.66
C SER A 185 9.59 21.69 16.55
N ASP A 186 9.04 22.06 15.42
CA ASP A 186 9.79 22.65 14.32
C ASP A 186 10.02 24.15 14.51
N ARG A 187 11.14 24.64 14.04
CA ARG A 187 11.40 26.07 13.90
C ARG A 187 10.40 26.76 12.95
N SER A 188 9.86 26.02 11.96
CA SER A 188 8.79 26.44 11.05
C SER A 188 7.89 25.25 10.74
N PRO A 189 6.56 25.38 10.88
CA PRO A 189 5.63 24.28 10.65
C PRO A 189 5.67 23.75 9.22
N VAL A 190 5.48 22.43 9.07
CA VAL A 190 5.31 21.78 7.75
C VAL A 190 4.02 22.28 7.08
N GLY A 191 2.91 22.35 7.81
CA GLY A 191 1.63 22.86 7.34
C GLY A 191 1.12 22.10 6.11
N THR A 192 0.62 22.82 5.12
CA THR A 192 -0.05 22.27 3.92
C THR A 192 0.85 21.45 2.99
N TYR A 193 2.15 21.34 3.26
CA TYR A 193 3.04 20.43 2.52
C TYR A 193 2.91 18.98 3.00
N ASP A 194 2.28 18.76 4.15
CA ASP A 194 1.86 17.43 4.62
C ASP A 194 0.41 17.16 4.19
N TYR A 195 0.27 16.37 3.13
CA TYR A 195 -1.02 16.00 2.55
C TYR A 195 -1.79 14.91 3.34
N LEU A 196 -1.22 14.37 4.41
CA LEU A 196 -1.94 13.43 5.28
C LEU A 196 -2.59 14.17 6.45
N TYR A 197 -1.84 14.98 7.18
CA TYR A 197 -2.27 15.51 8.48
C TYR A 197 -2.01 17.01 8.66
N ASN A 198 -1.59 17.71 7.59
CA ASN A 198 -1.31 19.15 7.63
C ASN A 198 -0.30 19.56 8.72
N GLY A 199 0.66 18.69 9.02
CA GLY A 199 1.70 18.89 10.02
C GLY A 199 1.28 18.57 11.46
N ASP A 200 0.15 17.90 11.68
CA ASP A 200 -0.31 17.43 12.98
C ASP A 200 0.56 16.28 13.50
N ALA A 201 1.51 16.60 14.37
CA ALA A 201 2.46 15.64 14.93
C ALA A 201 1.79 14.55 15.77
N GLU A 202 0.67 14.83 16.45
CA GLU A 202 -0.05 13.81 17.23
C GLU A 202 -0.63 12.72 16.34
N LYS A 203 -1.16 13.08 15.18
CA LYS A 203 -1.66 12.11 14.20
C LYS A 203 -0.53 11.28 13.58
N TRP A 204 0.63 11.89 13.34
CA TRP A 204 1.83 11.16 12.90
C TRP A 204 2.33 10.18 13.95
N ILE A 205 2.32 10.55 15.25
CA ILE A 205 2.65 9.64 16.35
C ILE A 205 1.68 8.45 16.39
N LYS A 206 0.37 8.71 16.26
CA LYS A 206 -0.65 7.65 16.18
C LYS A 206 -0.40 6.73 14.98
N PHE A 207 -0.05 7.27 13.82
CA PHE A 207 0.28 6.49 12.64
C PHE A 207 1.55 5.63 12.87
N ALA A 208 2.61 6.20 13.45
CA ALA A 208 3.82 5.45 13.79
C ALA A 208 3.52 4.27 14.71
N TYR A 209 2.68 4.44 15.74
CA TYR A 209 2.23 3.33 16.59
C TYR A 209 1.39 2.31 15.82
N GLY A 210 0.53 2.73 14.89
CA GLY A 210 -0.21 1.85 14.01
C GLY A 210 0.72 0.97 13.17
N LEU A 211 1.76 1.55 12.58
CA LEU A 211 2.79 0.83 11.84
C LEU A 211 3.58 -0.15 12.73
N LYS A 212 3.90 0.24 13.96
CA LYS A 212 4.53 -0.68 14.93
C LYS A 212 3.62 -1.88 15.22
N ALA A 213 2.31 -1.68 15.36
CA ALA A 213 1.35 -2.77 15.52
C ALA A 213 1.31 -3.67 14.29
N ARG A 214 1.21 -3.08 13.08
CA ARG A 214 1.23 -3.80 11.79
C ARG A 214 2.48 -4.67 11.64
N TYR A 215 3.65 -4.10 11.84
CA TYR A 215 4.91 -4.81 11.62
C TYR A 215 5.21 -5.85 12.70
N THR A 216 4.81 -5.62 13.95
CA THR A 216 4.88 -6.65 14.99
C THR A 216 3.99 -7.85 14.65
N MET A 217 2.74 -7.62 14.20
CA MET A 217 1.86 -8.70 13.73
C MET A 217 2.41 -9.36 12.46
N ARG A 218 3.03 -8.62 11.55
CA ARG A 218 3.66 -9.13 10.33
C ARG A 218 4.71 -10.20 10.63
N LEU A 219 5.50 -9.98 11.67
CA LEU A 219 6.61 -10.84 12.08
C LEU A 219 6.20 -11.97 13.03
N ILE A 220 4.92 -12.14 13.35
CA ILE A 220 4.44 -13.11 14.36
C ILE A 220 4.88 -14.56 14.08
N ASN A 221 5.13 -14.92 12.81
CA ASN A 221 5.65 -16.24 12.44
C ASN A 221 7.09 -16.46 12.93
N ARG A 222 7.85 -15.40 13.09
CA ARG A 222 9.27 -15.41 13.54
C ARG A 222 9.40 -15.14 15.02
N SER A 223 8.30 -14.82 15.70
CA SER A 223 8.30 -14.53 17.14
C SER A 223 8.74 -15.74 17.96
N THR A 224 9.67 -15.48 18.89
CA THR A 224 10.11 -16.43 19.92
C THR A 224 9.16 -16.46 21.12
N ASP A 225 8.41 -15.38 21.35
CA ASP A 225 7.34 -15.27 22.35
C ASP A 225 6.13 -14.58 21.74
N LYS A 226 5.28 -15.38 21.08
CA LYS A 226 4.08 -14.88 20.42
C LYS A 226 3.11 -14.17 21.38
N GLN A 227 3.04 -14.60 22.63
CA GLN A 227 2.16 -13.99 23.61
C GLN A 227 2.64 -12.58 23.98
N ALA A 228 3.94 -12.40 24.20
CA ALA A 228 4.52 -11.09 24.44
C ALA A 228 4.35 -10.14 23.25
N ASP A 229 4.58 -10.61 22.03
CA ASP A 229 4.44 -9.79 20.82
C ASP A 229 2.99 -9.43 20.53
N LEU A 230 2.04 -10.33 20.75
CA LEU A 230 0.60 -10.02 20.63
C LEU A 230 0.15 -8.95 21.66
N ASN A 231 0.68 -8.99 22.87
CA ASN A 231 0.43 -7.94 23.86
C ASN A 231 1.07 -6.60 23.46
N LYS A 232 2.26 -6.60 22.82
CA LYS A 232 2.85 -5.38 22.20
C LYS A 232 1.95 -4.83 21.09
N VAL A 233 1.37 -5.68 20.24
CA VAL A 233 0.39 -5.23 19.23
C VAL A 233 -0.75 -4.48 19.90
N LEU A 234 -1.32 -5.02 20.98
CA LEU A 234 -2.43 -4.36 21.71
C LEU A 234 -1.98 -3.04 22.37
N ASP A 235 -0.76 -2.99 22.92
CA ASP A 235 -0.20 -1.75 23.48
C ASP A 235 -0.04 -0.67 22.40
N TYR A 236 0.51 -1.02 21.23
CA TYR A 236 0.66 -0.08 20.12
C TYR A 236 -0.69 0.36 19.55
N VAL A 237 -1.66 -0.55 19.41
CA VAL A 237 -3.03 -0.19 19.00
C VAL A 237 -3.64 0.83 19.96
N SER A 238 -3.43 0.69 21.27
CA SER A 238 -3.96 1.62 22.28
C SER A 238 -3.41 3.04 22.18
N LYS A 239 -2.26 3.22 21.53
CA LYS A 239 -1.57 4.51 21.28
C LYS A 239 -1.77 5.03 19.87
N SER A 240 -2.50 4.30 19.02
CA SER A 240 -2.73 4.60 17.62
C SER A 240 -4.09 5.28 17.38
N PHE A 241 -4.68 5.09 16.20
CA PHE A 241 -5.92 5.71 15.78
C PHE A 241 -7.08 5.43 16.73
N THR A 242 -7.83 6.47 17.07
CA THR A 242 -9.02 6.37 17.91
C THR A 242 -10.31 6.39 17.10
N SER A 243 -10.26 6.92 15.89
CA SER A 243 -11.36 6.95 14.91
C SER A 243 -10.81 7.00 13.48
N ALA A 244 -11.70 6.95 12.50
CA ALA A 244 -11.35 7.14 11.10
C ALA A 244 -10.77 8.54 10.78
N ASP A 245 -10.96 9.52 11.66
CA ASP A 245 -10.36 10.87 11.50
C ASP A 245 -8.85 10.88 11.72
N ASP A 246 -8.31 9.84 12.34
CA ASP A 246 -6.88 9.68 12.61
C ASP A 246 -6.17 8.86 11.50
N GLU A 247 -6.91 8.20 10.59
CA GLU A 247 -6.33 7.29 9.60
C GLU A 247 -5.35 7.98 8.65
N ALA A 248 -4.31 7.26 8.22
CA ALA A 248 -3.31 7.79 7.29
C ALA A 248 -3.84 7.69 5.85
N ALA A 249 -4.71 8.64 5.50
CA ALA A 249 -5.43 8.71 4.24
C ALA A 249 -4.92 9.85 3.35
N TYR A 250 -4.38 9.51 2.17
CA TYR A 250 -4.12 10.49 1.12
C TYR A 250 -5.41 10.74 0.34
N ALA A 251 -6.03 11.91 0.57
CA ALA A 251 -7.38 12.22 0.11
C ALA A 251 -7.47 13.47 -0.79
N VAL A 252 -6.34 13.92 -1.35
CA VAL A 252 -6.29 15.14 -2.18
C VAL A 252 -6.57 14.87 -3.66
N TYR A 253 -7.34 13.83 -3.96
CA TYR A 253 -7.77 13.53 -5.33
C TYR A 253 -8.92 14.42 -5.79
N ASP A 254 -8.89 14.80 -7.07
CA ASP A 254 -9.90 15.60 -7.74
C ASP A 254 -10.10 15.15 -9.20
N ALA A 255 -10.71 15.98 -10.03
CA ALA A 255 -10.95 15.67 -11.44
C ALA A 255 -9.66 15.58 -12.29
N ASN A 256 -8.57 16.22 -11.85
CA ASN A 256 -7.28 16.27 -12.56
C ASN A 256 -6.23 15.35 -11.92
N ASN A 257 -6.33 15.16 -10.62
CA ASN A 257 -5.46 14.29 -9.82
C ASN A 257 -6.30 13.13 -9.29
N ILE A 258 -6.44 12.09 -10.09
CA ILE A 258 -7.35 10.97 -9.86
C ILE A 258 -6.70 9.82 -9.08
N ASN A 259 -7.51 9.04 -8.36
CA ASN A 259 -7.06 7.83 -7.70
C ASN A 259 -6.38 6.88 -8.72
N PRO A 260 -5.18 6.32 -8.43
CA PRO A 260 -4.43 5.49 -9.37
C PRO A 260 -5.14 4.18 -9.77
N PHE A 261 -5.91 3.58 -8.87
CA PHE A 261 -6.67 2.36 -9.18
C PHE A 261 -7.75 2.64 -10.22
N PHE A 262 -8.47 3.77 -10.07
CA PHE A 262 -9.38 4.27 -11.08
C PHE A 262 -8.63 4.58 -12.39
N GLY A 263 -7.51 5.33 -12.33
CA GLY A 263 -6.73 5.72 -13.51
C GLY A 263 -6.21 4.52 -14.31
N TYR A 264 -5.83 3.44 -13.61
CA TYR A 264 -5.46 2.19 -14.25
C TYR A 264 -6.65 1.59 -15.03
N PHE A 265 -7.82 1.49 -14.40
CA PHE A 265 -9.00 0.92 -15.03
C PHE A 265 -9.52 1.79 -16.18
N ASP A 266 -9.55 3.10 -16.01
CA ASP A 266 -10.00 4.05 -17.05
C ASP A 266 -9.17 3.94 -18.33
N SER A 267 -7.86 3.71 -18.18
CA SER A 267 -6.92 3.58 -19.30
C SER A 267 -6.91 2.19 -19.95
N ARG A 268 -7.22 1.11 -19.22
CA ARG A 268 -7.01 -0.28 -19.67
C ARG A 268 -8.22 -1.20 -19.54
N ALA A 269 -9.19 -0.87 -18.69
CA ALA A 269 -10.40 -1.66 -18.42
C ALA A 269 -10.14 -3.17 -18.15
N GLY A 270 -8.99 -3.49 -17.55
CA GLY A 270 -8.45 -4.85 -17.44
C GLY A 270 -8.98 -5.69 -16.27
N PHE A 271 -9.97 -5.21 -15.51
CA PHE A 271 -10.54 -5.89 -14.34
C PHE A 271 -11.95 -6.39 -14.55
N ALA A 272 -12.31 -7.48 -13.84
CA ALA A 272 -13.65 -8.00 -13.69
C ALA A 272 -13.92 -8.41 -12.24
N ASN A 273 -15.20 -8.50 -11.84
CA ASN A 273 -15.60 -9.06 -10.55
C ASN A 273 -15.04 -10.48 -10.39
N SER A 274 -14.46 -10.79 -9.25
CA SER A 274 -13.95 -12.12 -8.91
C SER A 274 -15.07 -13.05 -8.49
N GLN A 275 -15.11 -14.27 -9.07
CA GLN A 275 -16.05 -15.32 -8.63
C GLN A 275 -15.79 -15.71 -7.17
N SER A 276 -14.54 -15.91 -6.80
CA SER A 276 -14.13 -16.31 -5.44
C SER A 276 -14.53 -15.29 -4.38
N LEU A 277 -14.38 -13.99 -4.66
CA LEU A 277 -14.84 -12.94 -3.77
C LEU A 277 -16.38 -12.87 -3.73
N THR A 278 -17.02 -12.94 -4.90
CA THR A 278 -18.48 -12.94 -5.03
C THR A 278 -19.11 -14.05 -4.19
N ASP A 279 -18.57 -15.27 -4.23
CA ASP A 279 -19.05 -16.40 -3.45
C ASP A 279 -18.95 -16.14 -1.94
N LYS A 280 -17.85 -15.51 -1.47
CA LYS A 280 -17.68 -15.13 -0.06
C LYS A 280 -18.69 -14.07 0.40
N LEU A 281 -19.01 -13.11 -0.46
CA LEU A 281 -20.04 -12.10 -0.18
C LEU A 281 -21.44 -12.73 -0.11
N ILE A 282 -21.77 -13.66 -1.03
CA ILE A 282 -23.02 -14.39 -1.06
C ILE A 282 -23.17 -15.26 0.19
N GLU A 283 -22.15 -16.05 0.53
CA GLU A 283 -22.14 -16.93 1.71
C GLU A 283 -22.47 -16.17 3.00
N ARG A 284 -22.00 -14.92 3.09
CA ARG A 284 -22.18 -14.06 4.28
C ARG A 284 -23.35 -13.12 4.18
N LYS A 285 -24.09 -13.10 3.08
CA LYS A 285 -25.12 -12.10 2.81
C LYS A 285 -24.60 -10.67 3.05
N ASP A 286 -23.40 -10.42 2.56
CA ASP A 286 -22.67 -9.17 2.78
C ASP A 286 -23.32 -8.03 1.99
N PRO A 287 -23.63 -6.87 2.60
CA PRO A 287 -24.31 -5.77 1.92
C PRO A 287 -23.49 -5.18 0.78
N ARG A 288 -22.19 -5.39 0.73
CA ARG A 288 -21.32 -4.96 -0.38
C ARG A 288 -21.64 -5.69 -1.68
N LEU A 289 -22.26 -6.87 -1.65
CA LEU A 289 -22.68 -7.58 -2.87
C LEU A 289 -23.55 -6.69 -3.76
N GLU A 290 -24.64 -6.15 -3.21
CA GLU A 290 -25.60 -5.34 -3.97
C GLU A 290 -25.10 -3.91 -4.18
N ARG A 291 -24.32 -3.38 -3.23
CA ARG A 291 -23.86 -2.01 -3.26
C ARG A 291 -22.70 -1.78 -4.22
N VAL A 292 -21.81 -2.78 -4.37
CA VAL A 292 -20.54 -2.65 -5.09
C VAL A 292 -20.55 -3.36 -6.44
N MET A 293 -21.20 -4.53 -6.56
CA MET A 293 -21.13 -5.32 -7.79
C MET A 293 -21.99 -4.71 -8.89
N LEU A 294 -21.40 -4.54 -10.07
CA LEU A 294 -22.03 -3.98 -11.25
C LEU A 294 -22.12 -5.02 -12.37
N SER A 295 -23.17 -4.92 -13.17
CA SER A 295 -23.39 -5.73 -14.38
C SER A 295 -22.25 -5.59 -15.40
N PRO A 296 -22.16 -6.48 -16.40
CA PRO A 296 -21.53 -6.16 -17.68
C PRO A 296 -22.10 -4.85 -18.27
N THR A 297 -21.35 -4.20 -19.17
CA THR A 297 -21.84 -2.99 -19.84
C THR A 297 -23.07 -3.33 -20.68
N THR A 298 -24.17 -2.63 -20.44
CA THR A 298 -25.41 -2.79 -21.17
C THR A 298 -25.34 -2.18 -22.61
N ALA A 299 -26.30 -2.50 -23.46
CA ALA A 299 -26.32 -1.96 -24.82
C ALA A 299 -26.39 -0.43 -24.89
N ASP A 300 -27.01 0.23 -23.89
CA ASP A 300 -27.07 1.69 -23.73
C ASP A 300 -25.85 2.25 -22.94
N LYS A 301 -24.76 1.46 -22.83
CA LYS A 301 -23.49 1.81 -22.22
C LYS A 301 -23.58 2.18 -20.73
N LYS A 302 -24.49 1.56 -20.02
CA LYS A 302 -24.62 1.69 -18.56
C LYS A 302 -24.07 0.47 -17.83
N ARG A 303 -23.80 0.67 -16.54
CA ARG A 303 -23.60 -0.38 -15.56
C ARG A 303 -24.77 -0.35 -14.57
N VAL A 304 -25.25 -1.53 -14.17
CA VAL A 304 -26.40 -1.67 -13.26
C VAL A 304 -25.92 -2.36 -11.99
N GLN A 305 -26.21 -1.80 -10.81
CA GLN A 305 -25.96 -2.50 -9.56
C GLN A 305 -26.81 -3.78 -9.52
N VAL A 306 -26.20 -4.88 -9.06
CA VAL A 306 -26.91 -6.14 -8.87
C VAL A 306 -27.90 -6.03 -7.71
N THR A 307 -28.98 -6.83 -7.75
CA THR A 307 -30.05 -6.82 -6.75
C THR A 307 -30.05 -8.07 -5.87
N GLY A 308 -28.95 -8.81 -5.85
CA GLY A 308 -28.77 -10.01 -5.04
C GLY A 308 -28.09 -11.15 -5.78
N SER A 309 -27.89 -12.26 -5.10
CA SER A 309 -27.17 -13.43 -5.61
C SER A 309 -27.85 -14.15 -6.79
N ALA A 310 -29.16 -13.97 -6.96
CA ALA A 310 -29.92 -14.54 -8.07
C ALA A 310 -30.09 -13.58 -9.27
N ASP A 311 -29.49 -12.39 -9.21
CA ASP A 311 -29.58 -11.42 -10.30
C ASP A 311 -28.80 -11.90 -11.51
N LYS A 312 -29.44 -11.99 -12.68
CA LYS A 312 -28.81 -12.35 -13.96
C LYS A 312 -27.69 -11.39 -14.39
N ASN A 313 -27.66 -10.19 -13.83
CA ASN A 313 -26.64 -9.19 -14.05
C ASN A 313 -25.37 -9.43 -13.22
N LEU A 314 -25.40 -10.34 -12.24
CA LEU A 314 -24.23 -10.76 -11.48
C LEU A 314 -23.43 -11.77 -12.33
N VAL A 315 -22.43 -11.30 -13.04
CA VAL A 315 -21.62 -12.07 -13.97
C VAL A 315 -20.12 -11.92 -13.59
N PRO A 316 -19.67 -12.59 -12.52
CA PRO A 316 -18.26 -12.58 -12.14
C PRO A 316 -17.41 -13.42 -13.08
N ALA A 317 -16.11 -13.12 -13.15
CA ALA A 317 -15.14 -13.89 -13.93
C ALA A 317 -14.55 -15.03 -13.07
N PRO A 318 -14.33 -16.22 -13.65
CA PRO A 318 -13.69 -17.34 -12.96
C PRO A 318 -12.21 -17.04 -12.70
N ASN A 319 -11.75 -17.23 -11.45
CA ASN A 319 -10.37 -17.01 -11.08
C ASN A 319 -9.44 -18.03 -11.73
N GLY A 320 -8.31 -17.54 -12.26
CA GLY A 320 -7.28 -18.36 -12.90
C GLY A 320 -7.59 -18.83 -14.34
N THR A 321 -8.84 -18.69 -14.79
CA THR A 321 -9.30 -19.16 -16.13
C THR A 321 -10.33 -18.24 -16.78
N PRO A 322 -10.21 -16.90 -16.68
CA PRO A 322 -11.17 -16.02 -17.33
C PRO A 322 -11.01 -16.02 -18.85
N GLU A 323 -12.03 -15.59 -19.57
CA GLU A 323 -11.91 -15.24 -20.97
C GLU A 323 -11.37 -13.80 -21.09
N GLN A 324 -10.51 -13.53 -22.08
CA GLN A 324 -10.10 -12.17 -22.44
C GLN A 324 -11.23 -11.44 -23.17
N ASN A 325 -12.23 -11.00 -22.41
CA ASN A 325 -13.39 -10.32 -22.97
C ASN A 325 -13.94 -9.29 -21.97
N MET A 326 -13.56 -8.02 -22.15
CA MET A 326 -13.99 -6.89 -21.31
C MET A 326 -15.50 -6.63 -21.29
N GLN A 327 -16.26 -7.16 -22.27
CA GLN A 327 -17.71 -6.96 -22.34
C GLN A 327 -18.49 -8.08 -21.65
N LYS A 328 -17.83 -9.18 -21.29
CA LYS A 328 -18.48 -10.38 -20.77
C LYS A 328 -18.86 -10.27 -19.29
N TYR A 329 -18.02 -9.63 -18.49
CA TYR A 329 -18.09 -9.68 -17.04
C TYR A 329 -18.54 -8.36 -16.42
N GLY A 330 -19.13 -8.48 -15.24
CA GLY A 330 -19.34 -7.36 -14.34
C GLY A 330 -18.03 -6.84 -13.75
N VAL A 331 -18.08 -5.66 -13.13
CA VAL A 331 -16.95 -5.05 -12.43
C VAL A 331 -17.40 -4.52 -11.08
N SER A 332 -16.47 -4.26 -10.18
CA SER A 332 -16.78 -3.56 -8.93
C SER A 332 -17.00 -2.06 -9.19
N ALA A 333 -17.83 -1.41 -8.40
CA ALA A 333 -17.98 0.05 -8.43
C ALA A 333 -16.66 0.74 -8.05
N PHE A 334 -15.78 0.07 -7.31
CA PHE A 334 -14.49 0.63 -6.89
C PHE A 334 -13.58 1.03 -8.05
N VAL A 335 -13.68 0.37 -9.21
CA VAL A 335 -12.90 0.75 -10.39
C VAL A 335 -13.32 2.11 -10.99
N TYR A 336 -14.45 2.66 -10.54
CA TYR A 336 -14.94 4.00 -10.92
C TYR A 336 -14.76 5.05 -9.82
N SER A 337 -14.07 4.73 -8.73
CA SER A 337 -13.94 5.61 -7.57
C SER A 337 -12.76 6.58 -7.75
N ASN A 338 -12.94 7.59 -8.61
CA ASN A 338 -11.87 8.51 -9.02
C ASN A 338 -11.31 9.39 -7.89
N THR A 339 -12.05 9.59 -6.82
CA THR A 339 -11.63 10.40 -5.65
C THR A 339 -11.59 9.60 -4.34
N ALA A 340 -11.66 8.27 -4.40
CA ALA A 340 -11.46 7.45 -3.22
C ALA A 340 -10.04 7.67 -2.65
N PRO A 341 -9.88 7.87 -1.32
CA PRO A 341 -8.57 8.07 -0.73
C PRO A 341 -7.69 6.82 -0.80
N THR A 342 -6.38 7.01 -0.93
CA THR A 342 -5.40 5.95 -0.74
C THR A 342 -5.04 5.85 0.73
N MET A 343 -5.14 4.64 1.29
CA MET A 343 -4.82 4.38 2.69
C MET A 343 -3.40 3.88 2.85
N LEU A 344 -2.54 4.67 3.48
CA LEU A 344 -1.27 4.16 3.99
C LEU A 344 -1.54 3.22 5.17
N MET A 345 -2.51 3.60 6.01
CA MET A 345 -3.08 2.73 7.02
C MET A 345 -4.49 3.22 7.38
N SER A 346 -5.47 2.33 7.32
CA SER A 346 -6.85 2.65 7.66
C SER A 346 -7.18 2.34 9.12
N TYR A 347 -8.22 2.99 9.63
CA TYR A 347 -8.75 2.69 10.97
C TYR A 347 -9.30 1.26 11.04
N HIS A 348 -9.98 0.80 9.98
CA HIS A 348 -10.48 -0.58 9.97
C HIS A 348 -9.34 -1.61 10.00
N GLU A 349 -8.23 -1.40 9.31
CA GLU A 349 -7.08 -2.30 9.42
C GLU A 349 -6.56 -2.39 10.85
N LEU A 350 -6.39 -1.23 11.52
CA LEU A 350 -5.94 -1.18 12.92
C LEU A 350 -6.87 -1.97 13.85
N LYS A 351 -8.20 -1.83 13.66
CA LYS A 351 -9.18 -2.56 14.47
C LYS A 351 -9.18 -4.06 14.17
N PHE A 352 -8.91 -4.47 12.93
CA PHE A 352 -8.70 -5.88 12.59
C PHE A 352 -7.42 -6.45 13.21
N LEU A 353 -6.33 -5.68 13.27
CA LEU A 353 -5.11 -6.08 13.99
C LEU A 353 -5.40 -6.30 15.48
N GLN A 354 -6.20 -5.41 16.09
CA GLN A 354 -6.66 -5.55 17.46
C GLN A 354 -7.48 -6.83 17.65
N ALA A 355 -8.48 -7.05 16.81
CA ALA A 355 -9.36 -8.23 16.87
C ALA A 355 -8.57 -9.53 16.69
N GLU A 356 -7.64 -9.57 15.72
CA GLU A 356 -6.77 -10.72 15.50
C GLU A 356 -5.89 -11.02 16.71
N ALA A 357 -5.21 -10.02 17.27
CA ALA A 357 -4.36 -10.19 18.45
C ALA A 357 -5.16 -10.71 19.65
N LEU A 358 -6.36 -10.17 19.88
CA LEU A 358 -7.27 -10.63 20.94
C LEU A 358 -7.76 -12.08 20.72
N CYS A 359 -8.09 -12.45 19.48
CA CYS A 359 -8.44 -13.84 19.15
C CYS A 359 -7.28 -14.81 19.45
N ARG A 360 -6.05 -14.44 19.04
CA ARG A 360 -4.86 -15.26 19.27
C ARG A 360 -4.48 -15.36 20.75
N LEU A 361 -4.88 -14.38 21.57
CA LEU A 361 -4.73 -14.39 23.04
C LEU A 361 -5.93 -15.03 23.76
N ASN A 362 -6.90 -15.59 23.04
CA ASN A 362 -8.13 -16.17 23.57
C ASN A 362 -9.01 -15.18 24.37
N ARG A 363 -8.91 -13.88 24.08
CA ARG A 363 -9.73 -12.81 24.66
C ARG A 363 -10.96 -12.56 23.80
N THR A 364 -11.80 -13.60 23.66
CA THR A 364 -12.89 -13.68 22.67
C THR A 364 -13.93 -12.54 22.81
N SER A 365 -14.32 -12.17 24.03
CA SER A 365 -15.30 -11.09 24.25
C SER A 365 -14.80 -9.71 23.79
N ASP A 366 -13.51 -9.43 24.03
CA ASP A 366 -12.90 -8.18 23.59
C ASP A 366 -12.67 -8.20 22.07
N ALA A 367 -12.31 -9.39 21.53
CA ALA A 367 -12.15 -9.59 20.09
C ALA A 367 -13.45 -9.35 19.31
N GLU A 368 -14.60 -9.82 19.84
CA GLU A 368 -15.92 -9.57 19.22
C GLU A 368 -16.22 -8.08 19.11
N LYS A 369 -15.93 -7.29 20.16
CA LYS A 369 -16.14 -5.83 20.16
C LYS A 369 -15.24 -5.15 19.12
N ALA A 370 -13.94 -5.49 19.14
CA ALA A 370 -12.99 -4.94 18.17
C ALA A 370 -13.36 -5.31 16.72
N LEU A 371 -13.82 -6.54 16.48
CA LEU A 371 -14.29 -7.00 15.17
C LEU A 371 -15.53 -6.23 14.71
N LYS A 372 -16.49 -5.95 15.61
CA LYS A 372 -17.68 -5.16 15.28
C LYS A 372 -17.30 -3.76 14.81
N GLU A 373 -16.40 -3.09 15.50
CA GLU A 373 -15.88 -1.78 15.10
C GLU A 373 -15.12 -1.84 13.78
N ALA A 374 -14.30 -2.88 13.58
CA ALA A 374 -13.54 -3.08 12.34
C ALA A 374 -14.46 -3.27 11.12
N VAL A 375 -15.50 -4.10 11.25
CA VAL A 375 -16.50 -4.34 10.18
C VAL A 375 -17.25 -3.05 9.85
N ALA A 376 -17.70 -2.30 10.86
CA ALA A 376 -18.41 -1.04 10.66
C ALA A 376 -17.53 -0.01 9.92
N ALA A 377 -16.27 0.13 10.32
CA ALA A 377 -15.32 1.05 9.68
C ALA A 377 -15.00 0.61 8.23
N GLY A 378 -14.84 -0.70 7.98
CA GLY A 378 -14.60 -1.23 6.63
C GLY A 378 -15.80 -1.01 5.68
N ILE A 379 -17.03 -1.17 6.16
CA ILE A 379 -18.25 -0.88 5.40
C ILE A 379 -18.35 0.62 5.10
N ALA A 380 -18.02 1.48 6.06
CA ALA A 380 -18.01 2.93 5.86
C ALA A 380 -16.99 3.36 4.80
N ASN A 381 -15.78 2.75 4.80
CA ASN A 381 -14.77 3.00 3.76
C ASN A 381 -15.24 2.53 2.38
N ALA A 382 -15.85 1.35 2.29
CA ALA A 382 -16.45 0.85 1.04
C ALA A 382 -17.52 1.80 0.51
N GLU A 383 -18.42 2.28 1.38
CA GLU A 383 -19.47 3.24 1.01
C GLU A 383 -18.90 4.57 0.50
N ARG A 384 -17.83 5.09 1.13
CA ARG A 384 -17.12 6.29 0.68
C ARG A 384 -16.64 6.12 -0.76
N SER A 385 -16.02 4.99 -1.07
CA SER A 385 -15.54 4.66 -2.41
C SER A 385 -16.68 4.51 -3.42
N VAL A 386 -17.77 3.80 -3.07
CA VAL A 386 -18.95 3.66 -3.94
C VAL A 386 -19.63 5.00 -4.19
N SER A 387 -19.72 5.87 -3.18
CA SER A 387 -20.27 7.22 -3.35
C SER A 387 -19.46 8.06 -4.33
N SER A 388 -18.14 7.94 -4.34
CA SER A 388 -17.25 8.55 -5.35
C SER A 388 -17.58 7.99 -6.75
N ALA A 389 -17.69 6.66 -6.88
CA ALA A 389 -18.02 6.01 -8.16
C ALA A 389 -19.38 6.44 -8.72
N ILE A 390 -20.41 6.52 -7.88
CA ILE A 390 -21.75 6.98 -8.26
C ILE A 390 -21.69 8.42 -8.76
N THR A 391 -20.96 9.29 -8.05
CA THR A 391 -20.79 10.69 -8.44
C THR A 391 -20.09 10.81 -9.79
N TYR A 392 -19.00 10.05 -10.00
CA TYR A 392 -18.27 10.04 -11.28
C TYR A 392 -19.10 9.53 -12.44
N MET A 393 -19.75 8.38 -12.26
CA MET A 393 -20.51 7.71 -13.32
C MET A 393 -21.82 8.43 -13.65
N GLY A 394 -22.45 9.10 -12.68
CA GLY A 394 -23.73 9.79 -12.87
C GLY A 394 -24.77 8.89 -13.52
N SER A 395 -25.39 9.35 -14.61
CA SER A 395 -26.43 8.61 -15.33
C SER A 395 -25.96 7.31 -16.01
N LYS A 396 -24.65 7.06 -16.06
CA LYS A 396 -24.07 5.81 -16.60
C LYS A 396 -24.12 4.66 -15.59
N MET A 397 -24.42 4.93 -14.32
CA MET A 397 -24.63 3.91 -13.29
C MET A 397 -26.11 3.90 -12.86
N VAL A 398 -26.75 2.73 -12.96
CA VAL A 398 -28.09 2.51 -12.40
C VAL A 398 -27.91 2.00 -10.98
N VAL A 399 -28.32 2.83 -10.02
CA VAL A 399 -28.19 2.54 -8.58
C VAL A 399 -29.49 1.90 -8.10
N ASN A 400 -29.40 0.67 -7.61
CA ASN A 400 -30.55 -0.12 -7.14
C ASN A 400 -30.52 -0.37 -5.61
N SER A 401 -29.40 -0.09 -4.96
CA SER A 401 -29.20 -0.34 -3.52
C SER A 401 -29.17 0.95 -2.72
N GLU A 402 -29.64 0.89 -1.50
CA GLU A 402 -29.51 1.96 -0.53
C GLU A 402 -28.06 2.13 -0.06
N LYS A 403 -27.75 3.32 0.47
CA LYS A 403 -26.47 3.63 1.08
C LYS A 403 -26.22 2.72 2.28
N MET A 404 -25.02 2.15 2.39
CA MET A 404 -24.61 1.40 3.57
C MET A 404 -24.34 2.35 4.73
N THR A 405 -25.15 2.25 5.78
CA THR A 405 -25.07 3.07 7.01
C THR A 405 -24.43 2.29 8.15
N GLU A 406 -24.20 2.93 9.28
CA GLU A 406 -23.80 2.28 10.52
C GLU A 406 -24.84 1.22 10.96
N GLU A 407 -26.13 1.49 10.77
CA GLU A 407 -27.21 0.52 11.05
C GLU A 407 -27.09 -0.70 10.14
N THR A 408 -26.79 -0.50 8.84
CA THR A 408 -26.51 -1.61 7.89
C THR A 408 -25.35 -2.46 8.40
N ALA A 409 -24.25 -1.84 8.81
CA ALA A 409 -23.07 -2.54 9.32
C ALA A 409 -23.36 -3.30 10.62
N ASN A 410 -24.09 -2.70 11.56
CA ASN A 410 -24.50 -3.33 12.81
C ASN A 410 -25.44 -4.52 12.58
N THR A 411 -26.42 -4.37 11.70
CA THR A 411 -27.35 -5.43 11.33
C THR A 411 -26.62 -6.61 10.66
N TYR A 412 -25.70 -6.32 9.74
CA TYR A 412 -24.86 -7.31 9.11
C TYR A 412 -23.99 -8.05 10.14
N PHE A 413 -23.34 -7.30 11.04
CA PHE A 413 -22.51 -7.90 12.07
C PHE A 413 -23.32 -8.83 12.96
N ASP A 414 -24.42 -8.35 13.54
CA ASP A 414 -25.20 -9.11 14.51
C ASP A 414 -25.87 -10.35 13.90
N ASN A 415 -26.32 -10.28 12.64
CA ASN A 415 -27.06 -11.36 12.00
C ASN A 415 -26.19 -12.35 11.20
N GLN A 416 -25.03 -11.93 10.69
CA GLN A 416 -24.20 -12.75 9.79
C GLN A 416 -22.79 -13.02 10.36
N VAL A 417 -22.09 -11.99 10.84
CA VAL A 417 -20.70 -12.12 11.27
C VAL A 417 -20.61 -12.78 12.66
N LYS A 418 -21.38 -12.31 13.62
CA LYS A 418 -21.34 -12.80 15.01
C LYS A 418 -21.62 -14.28 15.14
N PRO A 419 -22.61 -14.90 14.45
CA PRO A 419 -22.80 -16.34 14.47
C PRO A 419 -21.60 -17.14 13.95
N LEU A 420 -20.94 -16.66 12.87
CA LEU A 420 -19.75 -17.31 12.31
C LEU A 420 -18.52 -17.11 13.21
N PHE A 421 -18.38 -15.92 13.81
CA PHE A 421 -17.35 -15.64 14.80
C PHE A 421 -17.47 -16.56 16.02
N ALA A 422 -18.69 -16.85 16.51
CA ALA A 422 -18.90 -17.77 17.63
C ALA A 422 -18.41 -19.20 17.33
N VAL A 423 -18.42 -19.62 16.06
CA VAL A 423 -17.92 -20.94 15.64
C VAL A 423 -16.40 -20.96 15.57
N ASN A 424 -15.79 -19.94 14.96
CA ASN A 424 -14.32 -19.82 14.86
C ASN A 424 -13.92 -18.33 14.82
N PRO A 425 -13.61 -17.74 15.99
CA PRO A 425 -13.32 -16.33 16.13
C PRO A 425 -12.20 -15.82 15.20
N LEU A 426 -11.06 -16.51 15.19
CA LEU A 426 -9.90 -16.10 14.40
C LEU A 426 -10.18 -16.21 12.89
N LYS A 427 -10.77 -17.34 12.45
CA LYS A 427 -11.10 -17.53 11.03
C LYS A 427 -12.02 -16.44 10.52
N GLU A 428 -13.11 -16.14 11.23
CA GLU A 428 -14.07 -15.15 10.78
C GLU A 428 -13.46 -13.74 10.83
N THR A 429 -12.63 -13.42 11.84
CA THR A 429 -11.89 -12.15 11.89
C THR A 429 -11.03 -11.97 10.64
N MET A 430 -10.27 -12.98 10.21
CA MET A 430 -9.41 -12.91 9.04
C MET A 430 -10.20 -12.81 7.73
N ILE A 431 -11.35 -13.47 7.63
CA ILE A 431 -12.22 -13.35 6.46
C ILE A 431 -12.84 -11.95 6.39
N GLN A 432 -13.32 -11.41 7.50
CA GLN A 432 -13.86 -10.06 7.54
C GLN A 432 -12.78 -9.00 7.24
N LYS A 433 -11.54 -9.20 7.70
CA LYS A 433 -10.41 -8.35 7.31
C LYS A 433 -10.18 -8.41 5.80
N TYR A 434 -10.13 -9.61 5.23
CA TYR A 434 -10.01 -9.79 3.77
C TYR A 434 -11.12 -9.03 3.03
N LEU A 435 -12.38 -9.13 3.46
CA LEU A 435 -13.48 -8.43 2.81
C LEU A 435 -13.44 -6.92 3.00
N ALA A 436 -12.90 -6.41 4.12
CA ALA A 436 -12.83 -4.99 4.42
C ALA A 436 -11.70 -4.27 3.65
N LEU A 437 -10.60 -4.97 3.35
CA LEU A 437 -9.47 -4.42 2.60
C LEU A 437 -9.69 -4.44 1.06
N TRP A 438 -10.81 -5.01 0.60
CA TRP A 438 -11.23 -4.93 -0.80
C TRP A 438 -11.77 -3.55 -1.12
N GLY A 439 -11.15 -2.86 -2.09
CA GLY A 439 -11.61 -1.53 -2.49
C GLY A 439 -10.62 -0.77 -3.37
N ALA A 440 -10.89 0.53 -3.51
CA ALA A 440 -10.06 1.46 -4.26
C ALA A 440 -8.93 2.09 -3.43
N SER A 441 -8.79 1.69 -2.16
CA SER A 441 -7.92 2.36 -1.18
C SER A 441 -6.48 1.88 -1.16
N GLY A 442 -6.06 0.95 -2.04
CA GLY A 442 -4.66 0.51 -2.11
C GLY A 442 -4.29 -0.60 -1.13
N GLU A 443 -5.27 -1.23 -0.46
CA GLU A 443 -5.03 -2.18 0.65
C GLU A 443 -4.86 -3.65 0.21
N ALA A 444 -4.91 -3.95 -1.09
CA ALA A 444 -4.67 -5.31 -1.59
C ALA A 444 -3.26 -5.83 -1.26
N THR A 445 -2.28 -4.94 -1.14
CA THR A 445 -0.92 -5.25 -0.69
C THR A 445 -0.92 -5.83 0.73
N GLU A 446 -1.70 -5.26 1.65
CA GLU A 446 -1.80 -5.77 3.02
C GLU A 446 -2.50 -7.13 3.06
N THR A 447 -3.51 -7.33 2.23
CA THR A 447 -4.15 -8.65 2.08
C THR A 447 -3.18 -9.70 1.52
N PHE A 448 -2.35 -9.33 0.55
CA PHE A 448 -1.30 -10.21 0.02
C PHE A 448 -0.33 -10.63 1.13
N ASN A 449 0.06 -9.71 2.00
CA ASN A 449 0.91 -9.97 3.14
C ASN A 449 0.22 -10.89 4.18
N ASP A 450 -1.06 -10.65 4.48
CA ASP A 450 -1.83 -11.46 5.42
C ASP A 450 -2.01 -12.91 4.93
N ILE A 451 -2.26 -13.12 3.64
CA ILE A 451 -2.35 -14.46 3.05
C ILE A 451 -1.01 -15.21 3.20
N ARG A 452 0.12 -14.55 2.92
CA ARG A 452 1.45 -15.15 3.12
C ARG A 452 1.70 -15.49 4.58
N ARG A 453 1.35 -14.56 5.50
CA ARG A 453 1.49 -14.76 6.94
C ARG A 453 0.65 -15.93 7.44
N MET A 454 -0.62 -16.02 7.03
CA MET A 454 -1.48 -17.16 7.35
C MET A 454 -0.90 -18.48 6.83
N LYS A 455 -0.44 -18.52 5.57
CA LYS A 455 0.23 -19.71 5.02
C LYS A 455 1.44 -20.13 5.85
N GLY A 456 2.26 -19.18 6.28
CA GLY A 456 3.42 -19.43 7.15
C GLY A 456 3.04 -19.94 8.54
N LEU A 457 1.83 -19.65 9.04
CA LEU A 457 1.27 -20.20 10.28
C LEU A 457 0.54 -21.54 10.11
N GLY A 458 0.45 -22.04 8.88
CA GLY A 458 -0.35 -23.24 8.57
C GLY A 458 -1.87 -22.98 8.59
N GLU A 459 -2.28 -21.71 8.50
CA GLU A 459 -3.67 -21.28 8.53
C GLU A 459 -4.18 -21.07 7.08
N ASN A 460 -5.34 -21.64 6.78
CA ASN A 460 -5.99 -21.49 5.46
C ASN A 460 -7.40 -20.92 5.65
N PHE A 461 -7.50 -19.74 6.26
CA PHE A 461 -8.78 -19.12 6.57
C PHE A 461 -9.41 -18.46 5.34
N VAL A 462 -8.60 -17.77 4.53
CA VAL A 462 -9.01 -17.18 3.26
C VAL A 462 -8.60 -18.11 2.12
N THR A 463 -9.58 -18.87 1.60
CA THR A 463 -9.36 -19.78 0.48
C THR A 463 -9.40 -19.03 -0.84
N LEU A 464 -8.39 -19.25 -1.68
CA LEU A 464 -8.33 -18.73 -3.05
C LEU A 464 -8.76 -19.83 -4.02
N ALA A 465 -9.49 -19.46 -5.07
CA ALA A 465 -10.00 -20.39 -6.09
C ALA A 465 -8.94 -20.73 -7.15
N ASN A 466 -8.00 -19.83 -7.41
CA ASN A 466 -6.92 -20.09 -8.35
C ASN A 466 -5.95 -21.13 -7.74
N THR A 467 -5.91 -22.31 -8.34
CA THR A 467 -5.13 -23.46 -7.84
C THR A 467 -3.64 -23.42 -8.24
N LYS A 468 -3.24 -22.47 -9.08
CA LYS A 468 -1.84 -22.30 -9.44
C LYS A 468 -1.03 -21.70 -8.29
N LYS A 469 0.28 -21.86 -8.33
CA LYS A 469 1.18 -21.39 -7.27
C LYS A 469 0.97 -19.90 -6.96
N PHE A 470 0.73 -19.60 -5.70
CA PHE A 470 0.63 -18.22 -5.22
C PHE A 470 2.04 -17.60 -5.13
N PRO A 471 2.29 -16.42 -5.71
CA PRO A 471 3.61 -15.79 -5.62
C PRO A 471 3.91 -15.39 -4.17
N LEU A 472 5.07 -15.80 -3.65
CA LEU A 472 5.45 -15.51 -2.27
C LEU A 472 6.31 -14.24 -2.14
N ARG A 473 6.99 -13.84 -3.20
CA ARG A 473 7.74 -12.59 -3.31
C ARG A 473 7.88 -12.20 -4.78
N MET A 474 8.29 -10.97 -5.02
CA MET A 474 8.52 -10.46 -6.37
C MET A 474 10.02 -10.47 -6.72
N PRO A 475 10.37 -10.56 -8.03
CA PRO A 475 11.75 -10.45 -8.48
C PRO A 475 12.27 -9.03 -8.25
N TYR A 476 13.58 -8.89 -8.04
CA TYR A 476 14.27 -7.61 -7.95
C TYR A 476 14.13 -6.79 -9.24
N GLY A 477 14.26 -5.47 -9.16
CA GLY A 477 14.21 -4.60 -10.31
C GLY A 477 15.35 -4.85 -11.31
N ASN A 478 15.03 -4.83 -12.60
CA ASN A 478 15.97 -5.12 -13.66
C ASN A 478 17.16 -4.14 -13.73
N SER A 479 16.92 -2.87 -13.38
CA SER A 479 17.97 -1.85 -13.30
C SER A 479 19.12 -2.32 -12.41
N ASP A 480 18.79 -2.80 -11.20
CA ASP A 480 19.81 -3.25 -10.24
C ASP A 480 20.30 -4.66 -10.52
N VAL A 481 19.47 -5.56 -11.07
CA VAL A 481 19.94 -6.89 -11.53
C VAL A 481 21.04 -6.75 -12.58
N VAL A 482 21.00 -5.72 -13.41
CA VAL A 482 21.99 -5.47 -14.46
C VAL A 482 23.21 -4.72 -13.93
N SER A 483 23.00 -3.72 -13.05
CA SER A 483 24.06 -2.76 -12.66
C SER A 483 24.75 -3.12 -11.33
N ASN A 484 24.05 -3.71 -10.36
CA ASN A 484 24.61 -4.07 -9.05
C ASN A 484 24.98 -5.56 -8.97
N PRO A 485 26.27 -5.92 -8.83
CA PRO A 485 26.73 -7.32 -8.76
C PRO A 485 26.11 -8.10 -7.60
N GLU A 486 25.86 -7.45 -6.43
CA GLU A 486 25.27 -8.08 -5.26
C GLU A 486 23.80 -8.47 -5.54
N VAL A 487 23.02 -7.55 -6.13
CA VAL A 487 21.64 -7.82 -6.54
C VAL A 487 21.58 -8.89 -7.62
N LYS A 488 22.49 -8.86 -8.60
CA LYS A 488 22.59 -9.87 -9.64
C LYS A 488 22.86 -11.26 -9.08
N ALA A 489 23.80 -11.38 -8.15
CA ALA A 489 24.13 -12.64 -7.50
C ALA A 489 22.93 -13.17 -6.68
N ALA A 490 22.28 -12.31 -5.89
CA ALA A 490 21.09 -12.67 -5.11
C ALA A 490 19.90 -13.05 -5.98
N TYR A 491 19.71 -12.39 -7.14
CA TYR A 491 18.66 -12.72 -8.11
C TYR A 491 18.85 -14.12 -8.70
N GLY A 492 20.08 -14.46 -9.08
CA GLY A 492 20.41 -15.80 -9.60
C GLY A 492 20.11 -16.93 -8.60
N LEU A 493 20.41 -16.72 -7.32
CA LEU A 493 20.09 -17.66 -6.25
C LEU A 493 18.57 -17.73 -5.95
N SER A 494 17.88 -16.60 -6.10
CA SER A 494 16.45 -16.45 -5.86
C SER A 494 15.59 -17.29 -6.81
N LEU A 495 15.99 -17.41 -8.09
CA LEU A 495 15.25 -18.18 -9.08
C LEU A 495 15.26 -19.70 -8.80
N ILE A 496 16.21 -20.18 -8.00
CA ILE A 496 16.33 -21.60 -7.63
C ILE A 496 15.35 -21.97 -6.48
N HIS A 497 14.86 -21.00 -5.72
CA HIS A 497 14.07 -21.19 -4.51
C HIS A 497 12.63 -20.64 -4.58
N ILE A 498 12.20 -20.14 -5.75
CA ILE A 498 10.80 -19.75 -6.03
C ILE A 498 10.01 -20.99 -6.56
#